data_20dbe62ed031462f5056fbdf9079f0a2
#
_entry.id   20dbe62ed031462f5056fbdf9079f0a2
#
_cell.length_a   1.000
_cell.length_b   1.000
_cell.length_c   1.000
_cell.angle_alpha   90.00
_cell.angle_beta   90.00
_cell.angle_gamma   90.00
#
_symmetry.space_group_name_H-M   'P 1'
#
loop_
_entity.id
_entity.type
_entity.pdbx_description
1 polymer ?
#
loop_
_entity_poly.entity_id
_entity_poly.type
_entity_poly.pdbx_seq_one_letter_code
_entity_poly.pdbx_strand_id
1 'polypeptide(L)'
;MAIMEVYSIYMNICEVELNDDVLAELIKLSEDWTAENSCYGYRPNDKSDIEGNRIFFAEESGKVVGYLFGKVYESEQMKSIMPEGTPYFEVEELYVIPERRSQGIGEALFRHVEGAVKNEAQYMVLSTATKNWKAIFHFYLDELDMQFWSARLFKKI
;
A
#
# COMPACT_ATOMS: atom_id res chain seq x y z
N MET A 1 -25.38 -19.69 -30.78
CA MET A 1 -24.83 -19.72 -29.40
C MET A 1 -23.51 -18.94 -29.41
N ALA A 2 -23.50 -17.73 -28.86
CA ALA A 2 -22.31 -16.98 -28.73
C ALA A 2 -21.53 -17.56 -27.54
N ILE A 3 -20.33 -18.07 -27.80
CA ILE A 3 -19.38 -18.45 -26.77
C ILE A 3 -18.89 -17.11 -26.17
N MET A 4 -19.41 -16.75 -25.00
CA MET A 4 -18.77 -15.71 -24.20
C MET A 4 -17.39 -16.26 -23.81
N GLU A 5 -16.34 -15.83 -24.51
CA GLU A 5 -14.99 -15.94 -23.99
C GLU A 5 -14.92 -15.11 -22.71
N VAL A 6 -14.93 -15.79 -21.59
CA VAL A 6 -14.59 -15.20 -20.31
C VAL A 6 -13.08 -14.94 -20.38
N TYR A 7 -12.69 -13.72 -20.80
CA TYR A 7 -11.35 -13.25 -20.59
C TYR A 7 -11.16 -13.16 -19.07
N SER A 8 -10.55 -14.18 -18.50
CA SER A 8 -10.00 -14.11 -17.17
C SER A 8 -8.95 -13.01 -17.21
N ILE A 9 -9.27 -11.84 -16.66
CA ILE A 9 -8.31 -10.75 -16.49
C ILE A 9 -7.26 -11.29 -15.52
N TYR A 10 -6.10 -11.63 -16.04
CA TYR A 10 -5.02 -12.20 -15.26
C TYR A 10 -4.35 -11.06 -14.49
N MET A 11 -4.69 -10.95 -13.20
CA MET A 11 -3.97 -10.07 -12.27
C MET A 11 -2.71 -10.78 -11.79
N ASN A 12 -1.57 -10.13 -11.94
CA ASN A 12 -0.28 -10.59 -11.43
C ASN A 12 0.25 -9.61 -10.39
N ILE A 13 0.74 -10.14 -9.28
CA ILE A 13 1.44 -9.35 -8.27
C ILE A 13 2.90 -9.78 -8.26
N CYS A 14 3.81 -8.84 -8.43
CA CYS A 14 5.24 -9.10 -8.45
C CYS A 14 6.03 -8.00 -7.73
N GLU A 15 7.13 -8.41 -7.11
CA GLU A 15 8.15 -7.48 -6.64
C GLU A 15 8.98 -7.02 -7.83
N VAL A 16 9.24 -5.71 -7.92
CA VAL A 16 10.00 -5.10 -9.00
C VAL A 16 11.17 -4.31 -8.45
N GLU A 17 12.23 -4.24 -9.23
CA GLU A 17 13.39 -3.41 -8.90
C GLU A 17 13.18 -1.98 -9.40
N LEU A 18 13.68 -1.00 -8.64
CA LEU A 18 13.64 0.39 -9.03
C LEU A 18 14.54 0.63 -10.23
N ASN A 19 13.93 1.07 -11.32
CA ASN A 19 14.58 1.58 -12.52
C ASN A 19 13.81 2.83 -13.00
N ASP A 20 14.25 3.42 -14.11
CA ASP A 20 13.64 4.66 -14.60
C ASP A 20 12.16 4.48 -14.99
N ASP A 21 11.77 3.34 -15.53
CA ASP A 21 10.38 3.05 -15.91
C ASP A 21 9.50 2.85 -14.68
N VAL A 22 9.97 2.09 -13.69
CA VAL A 22 9.26 1.88 -12.41
C VAL A 22 9.13 3.21 -11.67
N LEU A 23 10.18 4.02 -11.64
CA LEU A 23 10.16 5.34 -11.02
C LEU A 23 9.12 6.25 -11.68
N ALA A 24 9.13 6.32 -13.02
CA ALA A 24 8.18 7.13 -13.77
C ALA A 24 6.72 6.71 -13.52
N GLU A 25 6.46 5.40 -13.48
CA GLU A 25 5.12 4.88 -13.19
C GLU A 25 4.66 5.23 -11.78
N LEU A 26 5.51 5.05 -10.76
CA LEU A 26 5.17 5.39 -9.37
C LEU A 26 4.93 6.90 -9.19
N ILE A 27 5.74 7.75 -9.81
CA ILE A 27 5.54 9.20 -9.76
C ILE A 27 4.20 9.56 -10.39
N LYS A 28 3.90 9.05 -11.58
CA LYS A 28 2.62 9.28 -12.27
C LYS A 28 1.43 8.86 -11.41
N LEU A 29 1.45 7.66 -10.83
CA LEU A 29 0.37 7.17 -9.97
C LEU A 29 0.24 8.03 -8.70
N SER A 30 1.32 8.55 -8.16
CA SER A 30 1.27 9.48 -7.01
C SER A 30 0.70 10.85 -7.38
N GLU A 31 0.93 11.33 -8.60
CA GLU A 31 0.28 12.53 -9.15
C GLU A 31 -1.24 12.33 -9.26
N ASP A 32 -1.67 11.19 -9.80
CA ASP A 32 -3.09 10.82 -9.89
C ASP A 32 -3.73 10.74 -8.50
N TRP A 33 -3.05 10.12 -7.53
CA TRP A 33 -3.51 10.07 -6.14
C TRP A 33 -3.62 11.46 -5.51
N THR A 34 -2.63 12.30 -5.71
CA THR A 34 -2.66 13.70 -5.23
C THR A 34 -3.85 14.46 -5.79
N ALA A 35 -4.17 14.27 -7.07
CA ALA A 35 -5.30 14.90 -7.73
C ALA A 35 -6.67 14.48 -7.14
N GLU A 36 -6.78 13.30 -6.53
CA GLU A 36 -7.98 12.85 -5.84
C GLU A 36 -8.30 13.67 -4.58
N ASN A 37 -7.31 14.34 -3.99
CA ASN A 37 -7.44 15.09 -2.73
C ASN A 37 -8.07 14.28 -1.59
N SER A 38 -7.72 13.00 -1.50
CA SER A 38 -8.32 12.03 -0.58
C SER A 38 -7.57 11.90 0.75
N CYS A 39 -6.37 12.47 0.86
CA CYS A 39 -5.52 12.42 2.04
C CYS A 39 -5.03 13.81 2.45
N TYR A 40 -4.87 14.00 3.76
CA TYR A 40 -4.25 15.22 4.29
C TYR A 40 -2.74 15.20 4.07
N GLY A 41 -2.20 16.26 3.47
CA GLY A 41 -0.76 16.47 3.32
C GLY A 41 -0.07 15.55 2.30
N TYR A 42 -0.82 14.78 1.51
CA TYR A 42 -0.24 13.95 0.47
C TYR A 42 0.22 14.83 -0.72
N ARG A 43 1.42 14.57 -1.21
CA ARG A 43 2.03 15.20 -2.38
C ARG A 43 2.56 14.14 -3.35
N PRO A 44 2.79 14.47 -4.62
CA PRO A 44 3.46 13.55 -5.53
C PRO A 44 4.82 13.10 -5.00
N ASN A 45 5.15 11.85 -5.19
CA ASN A 45 6.45 11.30 -4.81
C ASN A 45 7.56 11.82 -5.73
N ASP A 46 8.73 11.92 -5.17
CA ASP A 46 9.98 12.03 -5.92
C ASP A 46 10.84 10.76 -5.72
N LYS A 47 12.00 10.72 -6.35
CA LYS A 47 12.90 9.58 -6.26
C LYS A 47 13.31 9.26 -4.82
N SER A 48 13.52 10.28 -3.98
CA SER A 48 13.95 10.09 -2.60
C SER A 48 12.90 9.45 -1.70
N ASP A 49 11.62 9.62 -2.03
CA ASP A 49 10.51 8.97 -1.32
C ASP A 49 10.45 7.45 -1.63
N ILE A 50 10.93 7.05 -2.79
CA ILE A 50 10.80 5.69 -3.31
C ILE A 50 12.07 4.86 -3.09
N GLU A 51 13.25 5.46 -3.21
CA GLU A 51 14.53 4.76 -3.03
C GLU A 51 14.61 4.01 -1.69
N GLY A 52 15.21 2.82 -1.73
CA GLY A 52 15.41 1.98 -0.55
C GLY A 52 14.18 1.18 -0.12
N ASN A 53 13.03 1.40 -0.74
CA ASN A 53 11.84 0.59 -0.50
C ASN A 53 11.83 -0.66 -1.37
N ARG A 54 11.18 -1.71 -0.86
CA ARG A 54 10.73 -2.84 -1.67
C ARG A 54 9.44 -2.43 -2.37
N ILE A 55 9.33 -2.72 -3.65
CA ILE A 55 8.24 -2.25 -4.51
C ILE A 55 7.49 -3.45 -5.09
N PHE A 56 6.17 -3.46 -4.94
CA PHE A 56 5.29 -4.50 -5.44
C PHE A 56 4.23 -3.88 -6.33
N PHE A 57 4.09 -4.42 -7.55
CA PHE A 57 3.05 -4.02 -8.50
C PHE A 57 1.95 -5.06 -8.61
N ALA A 58 0.72 -4.60 -8.70
CA ALA A 58 -0.40 -5.37 -9.22
C ALA A 58 -0.63 -4.95 -10.68
N GLU A 59 -0.52 -5.90 -11.60
CA GLU A 59 -0.61 -5.67 -13.04
C GLU A 59 -1.76 -6.46 -13.64
N GLU A 60 -2.49 -5.83 -14.54
CA GLU A 60 -3.50 -6.46 -15.37
C GLU A 60 -3.22 -6.12 -16.83
N SER A 61 -3.05 -7.14 -17.68
CA SER A 61 -2.80 -6.96 -19.11
C SER A 61 -1.65 -5.98 -19.41
N GLY A 62 -0.57 -6.06 -18.64
CA GLY A 62 0.61 -5.21 -18.78
C GLY A 62 0.47 -3.79 -18.20
N LYS A 63 -0.66 -3.46 -17.58
CA LYS A 63 -0.91 -2.17 -16.94
C LYS A 63 -0.82 -2.30 -15.42
N VAL A 64 -0.10 -1.39 -14.75
CA VAL A 64 -0.08 -1.29 -13.30
C VAL A 64 -1.42 -0.74 -12.81
N VAL A 65 -2.15 -1.51 -12.01
CA VAL A 65 -3.45 -1.13 -11.44
C VAL A 65 -3.38 -0.83 -9.96
N GLY A 66 -2.26 -1.15 -9.32
CA GLY A 66 -2.00 -0.83 -7.93
C GLY A 66 -0.56 -1.11 -7.56
N TYR A 67 -0.14 -0.55 -6.43
CA TYR A 67 1.19 -0.79 -5.89
C TYR A 67 1.20 -0.74 -4.35
N LEU A 68 2.19 -1.38 -3.79
CA LEU A 68 2.58 -1.22 -2.41
C LEU A 68 4.09 -1.07 -2.36
N PHE A 69 4.60 -0.10 -1.63
CA PHE A 69 6.01 -0.08 -1.28
C PHE A 69 6.24 0.22 0.19
N GLY A 70 7.36 -0.24 0.69
CA GLY A 70 7.77 -0.09 2.06
C GLY A 70 9.09 -0.79 2.34
N LYS A 71 9.51 -0.78 3.58
CA LYS A 71 10.77 -1.42 3.98
C LYS A 71 10.75 -1.89 5.43
N VAL A 72 11.73 -2.73 5.77
CA VAL A 72 11.93 -3.23 7.13
C VAL A 72 12.72 -2.20 7.94
N TYR A 73 12.22 -1.91 9.15
CA TYR A 73 12.88 -1.12 10.18
C TYR A 73 13.04 -1.94 11.45
N GLU A 74 13.90 -1.51 12.33
CA GLU A 74 13.96 -1.98 13.72
C GLU A 74 13.19 -1.01 14.62
N SER A 75 12.36 -1.55 15.52
CA SER A 75 11.49 -0.72 16.37
C SER A 75 12.30 0.09 17.39
N GLU A 76 11.98 1.38 17.45
CA GLU A 76 12.45 2.31 18.46
C GLU A 76 11.25 3.00 19.11
N GLN A 77 11.19 2.99 20.44
CA GLN A 77 10.12 3.64 21.22
C GLN A 77 8.69 3.13 20.90
N MET A 78 8.58 1.87 20.50
CA MET A 78 7.30 1.21 20.18
C MET A 78 6.91 0.13 21.20
N LYS A 79 7.39 0.24 22.44
CA LYS A 79 7.27 -0.79 23.48
C LYS A 79 5.83 -1.13 23.88
N SER A 80 4.87 -0.25 23.58
CA SER A 80 3.45 -0.56 23.77
C SER A 80 2.92 -1.64 22.83
N ILE A 81 3.62 -1.88 21.73
CA ILE A 81 3.24 -2.85 20.69
C ILE A 81 4.26 -3.99 20.60
N MET A 82 5.56 -3.68 20.60
CA MET A 82 6.62 -4.64 20.37
C MET A 82 7.89 -4.30 21.16
N PRO A 83 8.70 -5.30 21.56
CA PRO A 83 9.99 -5.06 22.19
C PRO A 83 10.91 -4.19 21.33
N GLU A 84 11.78 -3.42 21.98
CA GLU A 84 12.81 -2.60 21.32
C GLU A 84 13.66 -3.45 20.38
N GLY A 85 13.97 -2.94 19.17
CA GLY A 85 14.76 -3.64 18.16
C GLY A 85 14.03 -4.73 17.41
N THR A 86 12.70 -4.82 17.53
CA THR A 86 11.90 -5.78 16.76
C THR A 86 11.82 -5.36 15.30
N PRO A 87 12.16 -6.22 14.33
CA PRO A 87 12.00 -5.90 12.92
C PRO A 87 10.52 -5.84 12.53
N TYR A 88 10.13 -4.75 11.88
CA TYR A 88 8.79 -4.55 11.33
C TYR A 88 8.86 -3.99 9.92
N PHE A 89 7.86 -4.32 9.11
CA PHE A 89 7.71 -3.77 7.77
C PHE A 89 6.76 -2.57 7.82
N GLU A 90 7.27 -1.39 7.51
CA GLU A 90 6.45 -0.19 7.34
C GLU A 90 5.91 -0.15 5.91
N VAL A 91 4.59 -0.19 5.77
CA VAL A 91 3.93 0.10 4.50
C VAL A 91 3.91 1.62 4.32
N GLU A 92 4.77 2.12 3.46
CA GLU A 92 4.85 3.55 3.19
C GLU A 92 3.69 4.02 2.33
N GLU A 93 3.36 3.26 1.30
CA GLU A 93 2.19 3.51 0.45
C GLU A 93 1.53 2.21 -0.01
N LEU A 94 0.21 2.24 -0.08
CA LEU A 94 -0.65 1.25 -0.72
C LEU A 94 -1.71 1.99 -1.54
N TYR A 95 -1.69 1.82 -2.85
CA TYR A 95 -2.58 2.51 -3.77
C TYR A 95 -3.15 1.55 -4.82
N VAL A 96 -4.43 1.72 -5.11
CA VAL A 96 -5.12 1.06 -6.23
C VAL A 96 -5.81 2.15 -7.03
N ILE A 97 -5.70 2.09 -8.37
CA ILE A 97 -6.36 3.08 -9.24
C ILE A 97 -7.87 3.08 -8.99
N PRO A 98 -8.55 4.24 -9.08
CA PRO A 98 -9.97 4.35 -8.73
C PRO A 98 -10.87 3.34 -9.43
N GLU A 99 -10.63 3.07 -10.72
CA GLU A 99 -11.43 2.17 -11.55
C GLU A 99 -11.36 0.70 -11.14
N ARG A 100 -10.39 0.35 -10.29
CA ARG A 100 -10.13 -1.02 -9.83
C ARG A 100 -10.29 -1.20 -8.32
N ARG A 101 -10.79 -0.21 -7.61
CA ARG A 101 -11.05 -0.32 -6.17
C ARG A 101 -12.26 -1.22 -5.89
N SER A 102 -12.30 -1.74 -4.66
CA SER A 102 -13.37 -2.65 -4.18
C SER A 102 -13.48 -3.97 -4.98
N GLN A 103 -12.36 -4.41 -5.58
CA GLN A 103 -12.25 -5.65 -6.35
C GLN A 103 -11.21 -6.62 -5.76
N GLY A 104 -10.74 -6.36 -4.53
CA GLY A 104 -9.80 -7.22 -3.82
C GLY A 104 -8.32 -7.00 -4.16
N ILE A 105 -7.96 -6.02 -5.00
CA ILE A 105 -6.55 -5.79 -5.40
C ILE A 105 -5.71 -5.31 -4.24
N GLY A 106 -6.21 -4.37 -3.42
CA GLY A 106 -5.51 -3.88 -2.24
C GLY A 106 -5.25 -4.98 -1.22
N GLU A 107 -6.23 -5.84 -0.96
CA GLU A 107 -6.06 -7.01 -0.10
C GLU A 107 -5.02 -7.98 -0.67
N ALA A 108 -5.10 -8.29 -1.95
CA ALA A 108 -4.15 -9.19 -2.60
C ALA A 108 -2.71 -8.65 -2.54
N LEU A 109 -2.50 -7.36 -2.78
CA LEU A 109 -1.20 -6.70 -2.61
C LEU A 109 -0.69 -6.83 -1.17
N PHE A 110 -1.49 -6.46 -0.20
CA PHE A 110 -1.11 -6.53 1.22
C PHE A 110 -0.74 -7.97 1.64
N ARG A 111 -1.59 -8.95 1.32
CA ARG A 111 -1.35 -10.36 1.65
C ARG A 111 -0.11 -10.92 0.94
N HIS A 112 0.14 -10.51 -0.28
CA HIS A 112 1.35 -10.91 -1.00
C HIS A 112 2.61 -10.39 -0.30
N VAL A 113 2.62 -9.11 0.09
CA VAL A 113 3.74 -8.49 0.81
C VAL A 113 3.93 -9.12 2.19
N GLU A 114 2.85 -9.33 2.95
CA GLU A 114 2.89 -10.03 4.24
C GLU A 114 3.59 -11.39 4.11
N GLY A 115 3.23 -12.17 3.10
CA GLY A 115 3.90 -13.44 2.80
C GLY A 115 5.36 -13.29 2.40
N ALA A 116 5.70 -12.26 1.63
CA ALA A 116 7.07 -12.01 1.16
C ALA A 116 8.02 -11.59 2.29
N VAL A 117 7.53 -10.88 3.30
CA VAL A 117 8.36 -10.33 4.39
C VAL A 117 8.30 -11.11 5.69
N LYS A 118 7.50 -12.16 5.78
CA LYS A 118 7.25 -12.93 7.02
C LYS A 118 8.50 -13.49 7.72
N ASN A 119 9.59 -13.69 6.98
CA ASN A 119 10.86 -14.16 7.54
C ASN A 119 11.83 -13.02 7.90
N GLU A 120 11.49 -11.78 7.55
CA GLU A 120 12.31 -10.59 7.74
C GLU A 120 11.71 -9.63 8.78
N ALA A 121 10.42 -9.70 9.00
CA ALA A 121 9.69 -8.81 9.90
C ALA A 121 8.66 -9.60 10.73
N GLN A 122 8.41 -9.14 11.95
CA GLN A 122 7.43 -9.74 12.86
C GLN A 122 6.09 -8.99 12.86
N TYR A 123 6.09 -7.76 12.38
CA TYR A 123 4.90 -6.89 12.32
C TYR A 123 4.86 -6.16 10.98
N MET A 124 3.66 -5.86 10.53
CA MET A 124 3.40 -4.85 9.51
C MET A 124 2.76 -3.64 10.17
N VAL A 125 3.29 -2.46 9.88
CA VAL A 125 2.85 -1.19 10.45
C VAL A 125 2.55 -0.21 9.33
N LEU A 126 1.53 0.60 9.51
CA LEU A 126 1.23 1.71 8.60
C LEU A 126 0.54 2.85 9.34
N SER A 127 0.64 4.02 8.74
CA SER A 127 -0.13 5.20 9.13
C SER A 127 -0.98 5.67 7.97
N THR A 128 -2.12 6.25 8.26
CA THR A 128 -2.98 6.83 7.22
C THR A 128 -3.48 8.21 7.62
N ALA A 129 -3.51 9.12 6.66
CA ALA A 129 -4.08 10.45 6.80
C ALA A 129 -5.30 10.63 5.88
N THR A 130 -5.98 9.55 5.57
CA THR A 130 -7.14 9.52 4.69
C THR A 130 -8.30 10.36 5.25
N LYS A 131 -9.00 11.05 4.34
CA LYS A 131 -10.26 11.73 4.66
C LYS A 131 -11.43 10.75 4.76
N ASN A 132 -11.32 9.58 4.12
CA ASN A 132 -12.31 8.49 4.16
C ASN A 132 -11.90 7.40 5.16
N TRP A 133 -11.70 7.80 6.41
CA TRP A 133 -11.19 6.90 7.45
C TRP A 133 -12.13 5.72 7.76
N LYS A 134 -13.44 5.88 7.60
CA LYS A 134 -14.41 4.79 7.85
C LYS A 134 -14.18 3.61 6.91
N ALA A 135 -14.09 3.87 5.60
CA ALA A 135 -13.83 2.83 4.60
C ALA A 135 -12.42 2.23 4.75
N ILE A 136 -11.42 3.07 5.01
CA ILE A 136 -10.03 2.62 5.18
C ILE A 136 -9.86 1.80 6.45
N PHE A 137 -10.47 2.17 7.57
CA PHE A 137 -10.42 1.36 8.80
C PHE A 137 -11.16 0.03 8.64
N HIS A 138 -12.30 0.02 7.94
CA HIS A 138 -12.96 -1.23 7.58
C HIS A 138 -12.01 -2.16 6.80
N PHE A 139 -11.32 -1.63 5.80
CA PHE A 139 -10.35 -2.38 5.00
C PHE A 139 -9.20 -2.94 5.87
N TYR A 140 -8.54 -2.09 6.65
CA TYR A 140 -7.39 -2.55 7.44
C TYR A 140 -7.76 -3.39 8.65
N LEU A 141 -8.80 -3.01 9.39
CA LEU A 141 -9.16 -3.70 10.64
C LEU A 141 -10.01 -4.95 10.41
N ASP A 142 -11.00 -4.86 9.52
CA ASP A 142 -11.95 -5.95 9.32
C ASP A 142 -11.52 -6.93 8.23
N GLU A 143 -10.95 -6.45 7.13
CA GLU A 143 -10.54 -7.30 6.01
C GLU A 143 -9.10 -7.82 6.15
N LEU A 144 -8.18 -7.01 6.69
CA LEU A 144 -6.75 -7.35 6.81
C LEU A 144 -6.32 -7.76 8.23
N ASP A 145 -7.23 -7.83 9.19
CA ASP A 145 -6.97 -8.25 10.57
C ASP A 145 -5.92 -7.39 11.31
N MET A 146 -5.74 -6.13 10.91
CA MET A 146 -4.87 -5.22 11.64
C MET A 146 -5.51 -4.73 12.93
N GLN A 147 -4.70 -4.32 13.90
CA GLN A 147 -5.16 -3.75 15.15
C GLN A 147 -4.95 -2.24 15.14
N PHE A 148 -5.91 -1.52 15.73
CA PHE A 148 -5.80 -0.08 15.90
C PHE A 148 -4.78 0.25 17.00
N TRP A 149 -3.84 1.12 16.67
CA TRP A 149 -2.81 1.54 17.61
C TRP A 149 -3.06 2.96 18.14
N SER A 150 -3.15 3.95 17.24
CA SER A 150 -3.26 5.36 17.64
C SER A 150 -3.93 6.21 16.58
N ALA A 151 -4.47 7.35 17.00
CA ALA A 151 -5.03 8.34 16.09
C ALA A 151 -4.71 9.77 16.55
N ARG A 152 -4.66 10.69 15.60
CA ARG A 152 -4.64 12.14 15.86
C ARG A 152 -5.90 12.75 15.26
N LEU A 153 -6.58 13.55 16.07
CA LEU A 153 -7.83 14.24 15.70
C LEU A 153 -7.61 15.75 15.81
N PHE A 154 -8.31 16.53 15.00
CA PHE A 154 -8.27 17.99 15.10
C PHE A 154 -9.65 18.61 14.95
N LYS A 155 -9.79 19.78 15.53
CA LYS A 155 -10.98 20.62 15.41
C LYS A 155 -10.53 22.09 15.39
N LYS A 156 -11.03 22.84 14.44
CA LYS A 156 -10.87 24.30 14.46
C LYS A 156 -11.87 24.90 15.45
N ILE A 157 -11.42 25.86 16.27
CA ILE A 157 -12.22 26.61 17.23
C ILE A 157 -12.41 28.05 16.77
#